data_42984d64e66e673b5a5fe550e6509023
#
_entry.id   42984d64e66e673b5a5fe550e6509023
#
_cell.length_a   1.000
_cell.length_b   1.000
_cell.length_c   1.000
_cell.angle_alpha   90.00
_cell.angle_beta   90.00
_cell.angle_gamma   90.00
#
_symmetry.space_group_name_H-M   'P 1'
#
loop_
_entity.id
_entity.type
_entity.pdbx_description
1 polymer ?
#
loop_
_entity_poly.entity_id
_entity_poly.type
_entity_poly.pdbx_seq_one_letter_code
_entity_poly.pdbx_strand_id
1 'polypeptide(L)'
;MKKFQILVVEDDAPVRNLITTTLRAHDYRFITSGTGEGAVMEVASHNPDIILLDLGLPDIDGVEVIRRVRSWSNVPIIVISARAEDNDKIDALDAGADDYLTKPFSVEELLARLRVTQRRLELIQNVSHEQAVYQ
;
A
#
# COMPACT_ATOMS: atom_id res chain seq x y z
N MET A 1 -6.80 -12.84 16.59
CA MET A 1 -5.70 -12.18 15.87
C MET A 1 -6.23 -11.08 14.97
N LYS A 2 -5.66 -9.91 15.05
CA LYS A 2 -6.11 -8.76 14.25
C LYS A 2 -5.75 -8.97 12.78
N LYS A 3 -6.74 -8.83 11.89
CA LYS A 3 -6.49 -8.90 10.45
C LYS A 3 -5.93 -7.56 9.97
N PHE A 4 -4.96 -7.61 9.07
CA PHE A 4 -4.45 -6.42 8.43
C PHE A 4 -5.49 -5.87 7.46
N GLN A 5 -5.63 -4.55 7.45
CA GLN A 5 -6.49 -3.84 6.51
C GLN A 5 -5.63 -3.18 5.44
N ILE A 6 -5.95 -3.47 4.19
CA ILE A 6 -5.22 -2.97 3.02
C ILE A 6 -6.09 -1.94 2.29
N LEU A 7 -5.53 -0.77 2.00
CA LEU A 7 -6.21 0.17 1.10
C LEU A 7 -5.71 -0.11 -0.31
N VAL A 8 -6.64 -0.40 -1.22
CA VAL A 8 -6.33 -0.66 -2.64
C VAL A 8 -6.72 0.57 -3.44
N VAL A 9 -5.75 1.27 -4.02
CA VAL A 9 -5.96 2.47 -4.81
C VAL A 9 -5.71 2.12 -6.28
N GLU A 10 -6.78 1.90 -7.02
CA GLU A 10 -6.74 1.45 -8.41
C GLU A 10 -8.04 1.83 -9.10
N ASP A 11 -7.94 2.57 -10.21
CA ASP A 11 -9.12 2.98 -10.98
C ASP A 11 -9.58 1.94 -12.00
N ASP A 12 -8.68 1.05 -12.44
CA ASP A 12 -9.01 0.00 -13.40
C ASP A 12 -9.75 -1.14 -12.70
N ALA A 13 -11.03 -1.34 -13.05
CA ALA A 13 -11.88 -2.31 -12.37
C ALA A 13 -11.37 -3.75 -12.44
N PRO A 14 -10.93 -4.28 -13.61
CA PRO A 14 -10.40 -5.64 -13.65
C PRO A 14 -9.18 -5.85 -12.75
N VAL A 15 -8.24 -4.93 -12.72
CA VAL A 15 -7.06 -5.02 -11.87
C VAL A 15 -7.47 -4.93 -10.40
N ARG A 16 -8.33 -3.97 -10.06
CA ARG A 16 -8.84 -3.83 -8.69
C ARG A 16 -9.51 -5.11 -8.22
N ASN A 17 -10.34 -5.71 -9.06
CA ASN A 17 -11.05 -6.96 -8.72
C ASN A 17 -10.10 -8.12 -8.51
N LEU A 18 -9.06 -8.23 -9.33
CA LEU A 18 -8.03 -9.25 -9.16
C LEU A 18 -7.35 -9.09 -7.78
N ILE A 19 -6.96 -7.88 -7.45
CA ILE A 19 -6.28 -7.61 -6.18
C ILE A 19 -7.22 -7.92 -5.00
N THR A 20 -8.44 -7.41 -5.02
CA THR A 20 -9.37 -7.60 -3.90
C THR A 20 -9.80 -9.05 -3.73
N THR A 21 -9.98 -9.77 -4.82
CA THR A 21 -10.29 -11.20 -4.77
C THR A 21 -9.13 -11.98 -4.13
N THR A 22 -7.90 -11.63 -4.49
CA THR A 22 -6.70 -12.24 -3.92
C THR A 22 -6.61 -11.95 -2.41
N LEU A 23 -6.82 -10.71 -2.01
CA LEU A 23 -6.78 -10.32 -0.61
C LEU A 23 -7.84 -11.06 0.21
N ARG A 24 -9.05 -11.14 -0.31
CA ARG A 24 -10.15 -11.85 0.37
C ARG A 24 -9.82 -13.32 0.55
N ALA A 25 -9.24 -13.96 -0.47
CA ALA A 25 -8.87 -15.38 -0.42
C ALA A 25 -7.78 -15.66 0.63
N HIS A 26 -6.97 -14.67 0.97
CA HIS A 26 -5.89 -14.80 1.93
C HIS A 26 -6.18 -14.11 3.26
N ASP A 27 -7.44 -13.84 3.51
CA ASP A 27 -7.94 -13.39 4.82
C ASP A 27 -7.46 -11.98 5.21
N TYR A 28 -7.18 -11.13 4.21
CA TYR A 28 -6.95 -9.72 4.45
C TYR A 28 -8.26 -8.95 4.35
N ARG A 29 -8.44 -7.95 5.20
CA ARG A 29 -9.50 -6.96 5.03
C ARG A 29 -9.01 -5.89 4.07
N PHE A 30 -9.92 -5.25 3.35
CA PHE A 30 -9.53 -4.20 2.42
C PHE A 30 -10.62 -3.14 2.28
N ILE A 31 -10.19 -1.96 1.89
CA ILE A 31 -11.03 -0.88 1.39
C ILE A 31 -10.45 -0.44 0.05
N THR A 32 -11.25 0.18 -0.79
CA THR A 32 -10.81 0.57 -2.14
C THR A 32 -11.05 2.05 -2.39
N SER A 33 -10.23 2.62 -3.27
CA SER A 33 -10.45 3.95 -3.82
C SER A 33 -10.02 3.96 -5.29
N GLY A 34 -10.81 4.58 -6.14
CA GLY A 34 -10.49 4.75 -7.56
C GLY A 34 -9.80 6.07 -7.87
N THR A 35 -9.57 6.92 -6.88
CA THR A 35 -8.99 8.26 -7.07
C THR A 35 -7.90 8.52 -6.03
N GLY A 36 -6.99 9.43 -6.35
CA GLY A 36 -5.94 9.83 -5.43
C GLY A 36 -6.48 10.66 -4.26
N GLU A 37 -7.40 11.59 -4.52
CA GLU A 37 -8.02 12.38 -3.45
C GLU A 37 -8.78 11.48 -2.49
N GLY A 38 -9.54 10.52 -3.04
CA GLY A 38 -10.25 9.53 -2.22
C GLY A 38 -9.30 8.70 -1.37
N ALA A 39 -8.15 8.32 -1.93
CA ALA A 39 -7.15 7.54 -1.21
C ALA A 39 -6.61 8.31 0.01
N VAL A 40 -6.28 9.58 -0.16
CA VAL A 40 -5.79 10.41 0.95
C VAL A 40 -6.84 10.47 2.07
N MET A 41 -8.11 10.66 1.71
CA MET A 41 -9.21 10.68 2.67
C MET A 41 -9.37 9.34 3.39
N GLU A 42 -9.24 8.22 2.66
CA GLU A 42 -9.36 6.89 3.25
C GLU A 42 -8.23 6.60 4.23
N VAL A 43 -7.00 7.02 3.92
CA VAL A 43 -5.87 6.85 4.84
C VAL A 43 -6.15 7.62 6.14
N ALA A 44 -6.63 8.86 6.02
CA ALA A 44 -6.93 9.68 7.20
C ALA A 44 -8.08 9.11 8.03
N SER A 45 -9.11 8.57 7.37
CA SER A 45 -10.34 8.11 8.03
C SER A 45 -10.21 6.71 8.61
N HIS A 46 -9.53 5.81 7.93
CA HIS A 46 -9.51 4.38 8.28
C HIS A 46 -8.17 3.88 8.78
N ASN A 47 -7.11 4.67 8.61
CA ASN A 47 -5.77 4.31 9.08
C ASN A 47 -5.39 2.87 8.68
N PRO A 48 -5.37 2.55 7.38
CA PRO A 48 -5.04 1.20 6.93
C PRO A 48 -3.62 0.80 7.33
N ASP A 49 -3.37 -0.51 7.37
CA ASP A 49 -2.06 -1.03 7.73
C ASP A 49 -1.07 -0.97 6.58
N ILE A 50 -1.55 -1.10 5.35
CA ILE A 50 -0.73 -1.10 4.13
C ILE A 50 -1.55 -0.44 3.02
N ILE A 51 -0.87 0.32 2.13
CA ILE A 51 -1.48 0.89 0.94
C ILE A 51 -0.90 0.21 -0.30
N LEU A 52 -1.77 -0.31 -1.18
CA LEU A 52 -1.40 -0.73 -2.54
C LEU A 52 -1.84 0.40 -3.46
N LEU A 53 -0.91 1.01 -4.19
CA LEU A 53 -1.16 2.25 -4.90
C LEU A 53 -0.74 2.17 -6.36
N ASP A 54 -1.69 2.38 -7.28
CA ASP A 54 -1.36 2.65 -8.68
C ASP A 54 -0.98 4.12 -8.85
N LEU A 55 -0.02 4.39 -9.72
CA LEU A 55 0.43 5.75 -9.98
C LEU A 55 -0.47 6.48 -11.00
N GLY A 56 -1.05 5.74 -11.94
CA GLY A 56 -1.86 6.33 -13.01
C GLY A 56 -3.31 6.53 -12.60
N LEU A 57 -3.56 7.48 -11.71
CA LEU A 57 -4.91 7.76 -11.21
C LEU A 57 -5.56 8.90 -12.03
N PRO A 58 -6.92 8.97 -12.06
CA PRO A 58 -7.60 9.91 -12.95
C PRO A 58 -7.54 11.38 -12.51
N ASP A 59 -7.34 11.65 -11.23
CA ASP A 59 -7.38 13.00 -10.67
C ASP A 59 -6.01 13.59 -10.38
N ILE A 60 -5.19 12.91 -9.57
CA ILE A 60 -3.82 13.33 -9.27
C ILE A 60 -2.87 12.16 -9.49
N ASP A 61 -1.61 12.46 -9.74
CA ASP A 61 -0.59 11.42 -9.89
C ASP A 61 -0.40 10.69 -8.57
N GLY A 62 -0.19 9.37 -8.63
CA GLY A 62 0.04 8.57 -7.43
C GLY A 62 1.26 9.01 -6.63
N VAL A 63 2.29 9.56 -7.28
CA VAL A 63 3.45 10.12 -6.58
C VAL A 63 3.03 11.27 -5.66
N GLU A 64 2.06 12.08 -6.09
CA GLU A 64 1.52 13.15 -5.25
C GLU A 64 0.76 12.57 -4.04
N VAL A 65 0.05 11.47 -4.23
CA VAL A 65 -0.61 10.76 -3.11
C VAL A 65 0.44 10.35 -2.08
N ILE A 66 1.56 9.80 -2.54
CA ILE A 66 2.65 9.39 -1.64
C ILE A 66 3.16 10.60 -0.85
N ARG A 67 3.42 11.72 -1.51
CA ARG A 67 3.92 12.92 -0.85
C ARG A 67 2.96 13.43 0.21
N ARG A 68 1.66 13.48 -0.10
CA ARG A 68 0.64 13.95 0.84
C ARG A 68 0.54 13.05 2.05
N VAL A 69 0.48 11.74 1.84
CA VAL A 69 0.39 10.77 2.93
C VAL A 69 1.65 10.85 3.80
N ARG A 70 2.83 10.96 3.20
CA ARG A 70 4.09 11.02 3.95
C ARG A 70 4.25 12.27 4.78
N SER A 71 3.49 13.33 4.50
CA SER A 71 3.56 14.54 5.33
C SER A 71 3.04 14.29 6.76
N TRP A 72 2.28 13.21 6.98
CA TRP A 72 1.70 12.93 8.31
C TRP A 72 1.61 11.44 8.67
N SER A 73 2.07 10.53 7.82
CA SER A 73 1.98 9.09 8.10
C SER A 73 3.17 8.33 7.53
N ASN A 74 3.59 7.29 8.25
CA ASN A 74 4.61 6.34 7.81
C ASN A 74 4.02 5.01 7.36
N VAL A 75 2.71 4.96 7.07
CA VAL A 75 2.05 3.73 6.62
C VAL A 75 2.80 3.15 5.42
N PRO A 76 3.07 1.83 5.41
CA PRO A 76 3.76 1.21 4.27
C PRO A 76 2.97 1.39 2.97
N ILE A 77 3.68 1.77 1.90
CA ILE A 77 3.11 1.97 0.58
C ILE A 77 3.84 1.07 -0.41
N ILE A 78 3.09 0.17 -1.05
CA ILE A 78 3.57 -0.67 -2.14
C ILE A 78 2.95 -0.14 -3.43
N VAL A 79 3.78 0.36 -4.34
CA VAL A 79 3.30 0.84 -5.64
C VAL A 79 3.09 -0.36 -6.56
N ILE A 80 1.97 -0.38 -7.29
CA ILE A 80 1.68 -1.38 -8.32
C ILE A 80 1.36 -0.59 -9.59
N SER A 81 2.27 -0.56 -10.55
CA SER A 81 2.13 0.34 -11.70
C SER A 81 2.66 -0.26 -12.99
N ALA A 82 2.02 0.13 -14.11
CA ALA A 82 2.53 -0.19 -15.44
C ALA A 82 3.75 0.64 -15.83
N ARG A 83 4.05 1.72 -15.10
CA ARG A 83 5.23 2.54 -15.33
C ARG A 83 6.46 1.74 -14.93
N ALA A 84 7.31 1.39 -15.90
CA ALA A 84 8.44 0.47 -15.68
C ALA A 84 9.81 1.14 -15.84
N GLU A 85 9.85 2.43 -16.20
CA GLU A 85 11.11 3.16 -16.36
C GLU A 85 11.78 3.38 -15.01
N ASP A 86 13.10 3.38 -15.00
CA ASP A 86 13.88 3.59 -13.77
C ASP A 86 13.52 4.90 -13.09
N ASN A 87 13.31 5.98 -13.87
CA ASN A 87 12.93 7.27 -13.31
C ASN A 87 11.60 7.22 -12.57
N ASP A 88 10.62 6.47 -13.09
CA ASP A 88 9.32 6.32 -12.42
C ASP A 88 9.48 5.65 -11.06
N LYS A 89 10.30 4.60 -11.00
CA LYS A 89 10.55 3.86 -9.77
C LYS A 89 11.30 4.72 -8.76
N ILE A 90 12.32 5.41 -9.22
CA ILE A 90 13.12 6.30 -8.37
C ILE A 90 12.24 7.41 -7.79
N ASP A 91 11.43 8.05 -8.63
CA ASP A 91 10.55 9.14 -8.18
C ASP A 91 9.58 8.66 -7.09
N ALA A 92 8.99 7.48 -7.27
CA ALA A 92 8.06 6.91 -6.29
C ALA A 92 8.78 6.57 -4.97
N LEU A 93 9.95 5.93 -5.05
CA LEU A 93 10.72 5.56 -3.87
C LEU A 93 11.23 6.80 -3.14
N ASP A 94 11.72 7.80 -3.87
CA ASP A 94 12.18 9.06 -3.28
C ASP A 94 11.03 9.82 -2.62
N ALA A 95 9.82 9.72 -3.16
CA ALA A 95 8.64 10.34 -2.55
C ALA A 95 8.23 9.64 -1.25
N GLY A 96 8.70 8.41 -1.02
CA GLY A 96 8.43 7.68 0.21
C GLY A 96 7.77 6.32 0.07
N ALA A 97 7.64 5.78 -1.15
CA ALA A 97 7.16 4.42 -1.34
C ALA A 97 8.16 3.42 -0.77
N ASP A 98 7.65 2.34 -0.20
CA ASP A 98 8.49 1.30 0.40
C ASP A 98 8.85 0.20 -0.60
N ASP A 99 8.04 0.01 -1.64
CA ASP A 99 8.26 -1.05 -2.61
C ASP A 99 7.58 -0.68 -3.92
N TYR A 100 7.98 -1.35 -5.00
CA TYR A 100 7.47 -1.06 -6.33
C TYR A 100 7.30 -2.36 -7.11
N LEU A 101 6.07 -2.66 -7.49
CA LEU A 101 5.71 -3.85 -8.24
C LEU A 101 5.21 -3.44 -9.62
N THR A 102 5.86 -3.91 -10.68
CA THR A 102 5.52 -3.53 -12.05
C THR A 102 4.42 -4.43 -12.62
N LYS A 103 3.44 -3.82 -13.29
CA LYS A 103 2.40 -4.58 -14.04
C LYS A 103 2.97 -5.07 -15.37
N PRO A 104 2.62 -6.28 -15.83
CA PRO A 104 1.82 -7.27 -15.12
C PRO A 104 2.59 -7.91 -13.97
N PHE A 105 1.92 -8.15 -12.87
CA PHE A 105 2.51 -8.77 -11.69
C PHE A 105 1.91 -10.16 -11.47
N SER A 106 2.64 -11.03 -10.78
CA SER A 106 2.08 -12.30 -10.36
C SER A 106 1.41 -12.17 -8.99
N VAL A 107 0.35 -12.93 -8.78
CA VAL A 107 -0.36 -12.96 -7.50
C VAL A 107 0.60 -13.40 -6.39
N GLU A 108 1.46 -14.38 -6.68
CA GLU A 108 2.44 -14.88 -5.71
C GLU A 108 3.44 -13.80 -5.29
N GLU A 109 3.87 -12.97 -6.24
CA GLU A 109 4.78 -11.86 -5.92
C GLU A 109 4.10 -10.82 -5.06
N LEU A 110 2.86 -10.45 -5.38
CA LEU A 110 2.09 -9.52 -4.56
C LEU A 110 1.95 -10.04 -3.13
N LEU A 111 1.57 -11.31 -2.97
CA LEU A 111 1.42 -11.92 -1.65
C LEU A 111 2.74 -11.97 -0.88
N ALA A 112 3.85 -12.25 -1.58
CA ALA A 112 5.17 -12.26 -0.95
C ALA A 112 5.54 -10.88 -0.42
N ARG A 113 5.28 -9.81 -1.19
CA ARG A 113 5.55 -8.43 -0.75
C ARG A 113 4.70 -8.06 0.45
N LEU A 114 3.43 -8.48 0.46
CA LEU A 114 2.55 -8.25 1.60
C LEU A 114 3.07 -8.98 2.86
N ARG A 115 3.50 -10.23 2.72
CA ARG A 115 4.05 -10.99 3.86
C ARG A 115 5.29 -10.34 4.44
N VAL A 116 6.20 -9.87 3.57
CA VAL A 116 7.42 -9.17 4.02
C VAL A 116 7.06 -7.90 4.80
N THR A 117 6.13 -7.12 4.25
CA THR A 117 5.68 -5.87 4.89
C THR A 117 4.98 -6.15 6.21
N GLN A 118 4.13 -7.17 6.24
CA GLN A 118 3.40 -7.58 7.46
C GLN A 118 4.37 -8.00 8.56
N ARG A 119 5.38 -8.81 8.24
CA ARG A 119 6.39 -9.23 9.22
C ARG A 119 7.15 -8.04 9.79
N ARG A 120 7.48 -7.07 8.93
CA ARG A 120 8.18 -5.86 9.37
C ARG A 120 7.33 -5.06 10.34
N LEU A 121 6.03 -4.90 10.06
CA LEU A 121 5.11 -4.22 10.96
C LEU A 121 4.97 -4.95 12.30
N GLU A 122 4.88 -6.27 12.29
CA GLU A 122 4.79 -7.07 13.50
C GLU A 122 6.05 -6.94 14.35
N LEU A 123 7.23 -6.93 13.73
CA LEU A 123 8.49 -6.74 14.45
C LEU A 123 8.56 -5.36 15.11
N ILE A 124 8.13 -4.31 14.43
CA ILE A 124 8.11 -2.96 14.99
C ILE A 124 7.15 -2.91 16.18
N GLN A 125 5.96 -3.50 16.07
CA GLN A 125 5.00 -3.54 17.16
C GLN A 125 5.53 -4.31 18.37
N ASN A 126 6.19 -5.44 18.15
CA ASN A 126 6.78 -6.24 19.22
C ASN A 126 7.89 -5.48 19.94
N VAL A 127 8.78 -4.82 19.20
CA VAL A 127 9.85 -4.01 19.81
C VAL A 127 9.25 -2.88 20.64
N SER A 128 8.26 -2.17 20.13
CA SER A 128 7.58 -1.10 20.87
C SER A 128 6.92 -1.61 22.13
N HIS A 129 6.27 -2.78 22.06
CA HIS A 129 5.63 -3.39 23.22
C HIS A 129 6.66 -3.79 24.29
N GLU A 130 7.75 -4.42 23.88
CA GLU A 130 8.82 -4.81 24.80
C GLU A 130 9.42 -3.60 25.50
N GLN A 131 9.69 -2.52 24.78
CA GLN A 131 10.21 -1.28 25.36
C GLN A 131 9.24 -0.69 26.39
N ALA A 132 7.95 -0.73 26.10
CA ALA A 132 6.94 -0.23 27.04
C ALA A 132 6.90 -1.06 28.32
N VAL A 133 7.10 -2.37 28.21
CA VAL A 133 7.09 -3.28 29.37
C VAL A 133 8.27 -3.01 30.31
N TYR A 134 9.41 -2.64 29.76
CA TYR A 134 10.63 -2.42 30.56
C TYR A 134 10.78 -1.01 31.13
N GLN A 135 9.84 -0.15 30.81
CA GLN A 135 9.80 1.18 31.41
C GLN A 135 8.98 1.16 32.69
#